data_35d847d5089202303e05c1ee7d167167
#
_entry.id   35d847d5089202303e05c1ee7d167167
#
_cell.length_a   1.000
_cell.length_b   1.000
_cell.length_c   1.000
_cell.angle_alpha   90.00
_cell.angle_beta   90.00
_cell.angle_gamma   90.00
#
_symmetry.space_group_name_H-M   'P 1'
#
loop_
_entity.id
_entity.type
_entity.pdbx_description
1 polymer ?
#
loop_
_entity_poly.entity_id
_entity_poly.type
_entity_poly.pdbx_seq_one_letter_code
_entity_poly.pdbx_strand_id
1 'polypeptide(L)'
;MIKKFIEKLLGKSPSAKAKASKPKFGKREEVGVEAHGIDAKLVDERAMFVVRTLKDAGFEAYIVGGAVRDLMVGLVPKDFDVATNATPEQVKGLFRRAFIIGRRFRIVHVVHGRGREHEVIEVSTFRAYMDNAAAEAVAGNERTSKNELAGMKHAVDSSGRVLRDNVWGPQEEDAVRRDFTINAMYYDPQAQIVVDYHGGIADTKKRVIRMIGDPATRYREDPVRIIRAVRFAAKLAPLGFKLEAKTAAPLIKSQELLADVPQSRLFDEMLKLLQTGHSLASIEQLKLLGMARGIYPLLDVVVERAEQPFVSAALKDTDRRVGEGKPVAPSFLLASVLWADVRDGWAARITQRQHSHPALQDAIDDVFNARIGDVSGRGRLAGDMREIWMMQPRFEKRVGSAPFGLVDQARFRAAFDFMRLRADAGEVDEVLADWWQEFSMADDNLRQDLVDQVREEQQQRPRMARAPRAAGAAVAGSSDTRLPDTGSDPREPTTAANRPAHQDDGAGEPARHVAEGDGDAPRKRRRRRRTGASRGGSEGGSDSGNEGRSEGGAAA
;
A
#
# COMPACT_ATOMS: atom_id res chain seq x y z
N MET A 1 53.88 39.90 2.10
CA MET A 1 52.70 40.65 2.59
C MET A 1 51.74 41.05 1.46
N ILE A 2 52.20 41.34 0.27
CA ILE A 2 51.40 41.83 -0.89
C ILE A 2 50.44 40.74 -1.43
N LYS A 3 50.83 39.45 -1.48
CA LYS A 3 49.95 38.36 -1.98
C LYS A 3 48.67 38.15 -1.14
N LYS A 4 48.73 38.33 0.17
CA LYS A 4 47.54 38.23 1.07
C LYS A 4 46.57 39.40 0.91
N PHE A 5 47.06 40.56 0.43
CA PHE A 5 46.21 41.74 0.20
C PHE A 5 45.44 41.67 -1.13
N ILE A 6 46.05 41.06 -2.14
CA ILE A 6 45.42 40.84 -3.47
C ILE A 6 44.33 39.78 -3.43
N GLU A 7 44.52 38.73 -2.62
CA GLU A 7 43.46 37.67 -2.41
C GLU A 7 42.22 38.21 -1.67
N LYS A 8 42.40 39.24 -0.84
CA LYS A 8 41.29 39.90 -0.09
C LYS A 8 40.49 40.87 -1.00
N LEU A 9 41.10 41.41 -2.05
CA LEU A 9 40.48 42.34 -3.00
C LEU A 9 39.72 41.61 -4.15
N LEU A 10 40.01 40.32 -4.41
CA LEU A 10 39.39 39.52 -5.42
C LEU A 10 38.14 38.76 -5.00
N GLY A 11 37.59 39.05 -3.81
CA GLY A 11 36.27 38.53 -3.39
C GLY A 11 36.19 37.01 -3.26
N LYS A 12 37.32 36.27 -3.21
CA LYS A 12 37.33 34.85 -2.88
C LYS A 12 37.32 34.72 -1.36
N SER A 13 36.15 34.82 -0.78
CA SER A 13 35.92 34.24 0.52
C SER A 13 36.36 32.78 0.48
N PRO A 14 37.26 32.33 1.39
CA PRO A 14 37.47 30.90 1.54
C PRO A 14 36.13 30.32 1.94
N SER A 15 35.53 29.48 1.07
CA SER A 15 34.45 28.64 1.50
C SER A 15 34.97 27.86 2.70
N ALA A 16 34.57 28.23 3.87
CA ALA A 16 34.77 27.43 5.06
C ALA A 16 34.03 26.13 4.77
N LYS A 17 34.75 25.10 4.28
CA LYS A 17 34.32 23.72 4.38
C LYS A 17 34.06 23.54 5.88
N ALA A 18 32.81 23.63 6.28
CA ALA A 18 32.38 23.22 7.59
C ALA A 18 32.96 21.83 7.80
N LYS A 19 33.92 21.67 8.69
CA LYS A 19 34.38 20.36 9.12
C LYS A 19 33.13 19.68 9.66
N ALA A 20 32.60 18.73 8.92
CA ALA A 20 31.56 17.87 9.40
C ALA A 20 32.04 17.28 10.72
N SER A 21 31.42 17.64 11.81
CA SER A 21 31.75 17.08 13.11
C SER A 21 31.41 15.61 13.03
N LYS A 22 32.37 14.73 13.35
CA LYS A 22 32.11 13.29 13.42
C LYS A 22 30.86 13.04 14.27
N PRO A 23 29.93 12.19 13.86
CA PRO A 23 28.74 11.91 14.64
C PRO A 23 29.16 11.38 16.01
N LYS A 24 28.50 11.87 17.06
CA LYS A 24 28.66 11.31 18.40
C LYS A 24 27.81 10.03 18.44
N PHE A 25 28.46 8.87 18.51
CA PHE A 25 27.78 7.57 18.58
C PHE A 25 27.00 7.34 19.88
N GLY A 26 27.01 8.29 20.80
CA GLY A 26 26.39 8.15 22.11
C GLY A 26 27.28 7.34 23.07
N LYS A 27 26.87 7.27 24.33
CA LYS A 27 27.51 6.43 25.34
C LYS A 27 26.59 5.24 25.59
N ARG A 28 27.15 4.02 25.51
CA ARG A 28 26.40 2.81 25.85
C ARG A 28 25.97 2.87 27.33
N GLU A 29 24.68 2.80 27.57
CA GLU A 29 24.07 2.66 28.88
C GLU A 29 23.31 1.33 28.93
N GLU A 30 23.56 0.53 29.96
CA GLU A 30 22.87 -0.72 30.22
C GLU A 30 21.96 -0.51 31.43
N VAL A 31 20.69 -0.77 31.23
CA VAL A 31 19.65 -0.49 32.22
C VAL A 31 18.89 -1.77 32.54
N GLY A 32 18.85 -2.12 33.82
CA GLY A 32 18.17 -3.33 34.31
C GLY A 32 16.66 -3.17 34.47
N VAL A 33 16.01 -4.29 34.80
CA VAL A 33 14.54 -4.42 34.94
C VAL A 33 13.90 -3.34 35.82
N GLU A 34 14.53 -3.02 36.98
CA GLU A 34 13.98 -2.04 37.91
C GLU A 34 13.81 -0.66 37.30
N ALA A 35 14.67 -0.32 36.32
CA ALA A 35 14.63 0.99 35.68
C ALA A 35 13.85 1.01 34.36
N HIS A 36 13.89 -0.07 33.53
CA HIS A 36 13.14 -0.10 32.28
C HIS A 36 11.71 -0.65 32.42
N GLY A 37 11.43 -1.48 33.44
CA GLY A 37 10.08 -1.95 33.77
C GLY A 37 9.44 -2.93 32.77
N ILE A 38 10.23 -3.55 31.88
CA ILE A 38 9.71 -4.52 30.90
C ILE A 38 9.34 -5.82 31.62
N ASP A 39 8.08 -6.27 31.45
CA ASP A 39 7.66 -7.60 31.83
C ASP A 39 8.08 -8.61 30.74
N ALA A 40 8.99 -9.52 31.08
CA ALA A 40 9.48 -10.55 30.16
C ALA A 40 8.37 -11.49 29.64
N LYS A 41 7.23 -11.59 30.35
CA LYS A 41 6.09 -12.39 29.92
C LYS A 41 5.37 -11.83 28.69
N LEU A 42 5.54 -10.55 28.39
CA LEU A 42 4.99 -9.88 27.21
C LEU A 42 5.83 -10.11 25.94
N VAL A 43 7.00 -10.71 26.10
CA VAL A 43 7.91 -10.99 24.98
C VAL A 43 7.47 -12.25 24.24
N ASP A 44 7.35 -12.15 22.94
CA ASP A 44 6.99 -13.28 22.07
C ASP A 44 8.03 -14.40 22.14
N GLU A 45 7.57 -15.63 22.35
CA GLU A 45 8.45 -16.81 22.46
C GLU A 45 9.27 -17.06 21.21
N ARG A 46 8.76 -16.67 20.03
CA ARG A 46 9.48 -16.81 18.75
C ARG A 46 10.63 -15.81 18.65
N ALA A 47 10.42 -14.58 19.11
CA ALA A 47 11.48 -13.58 19.21
C ALA A 47 12.54 -14.03 20.23
N MET A 48 12.13 -14.57 21.37
CA MET A 48 13.01 -15.19 22.35
C MET A 48 13.84 -16.34 21.76
N PHE A 49 13.20 -17.23 20.98
CA PHE A 49 13.86 -18.32 20.29
C PHE A 49 14.92 -17.83 19.31
N VAL A 50 14.59 -16.80 18.50
CA VAL A 50 15.52 -16.22 17.52
C VAL A 50 16.73 -15.60 18.22
N VAL A 51 16.51 -14.80 19.26
CA VAL A 51 17.61 -14.18 20.04
C VAL A 51 18.50 -15.26 20.67
N ARG A 52 17.91 -16.27 21.32
CA ARG A 52 18.67 -17.36 21.94
C ARG A 52 19.50 -18.12 20.92
N THR A 53 18.91 -18.51 19.78
CA THR A 53 19.62 -19.27 18.74
C THR A 53 20.83 -18.50 18.20
N LEU A 54 20.70 -17.18 17.99
CA LEU A 54 21.80 -16.32 17.56
C LEU A 54 22.89 -16.23 18.62
N LYS A 55 22.53 -16.07 19.89
CA LYS A 55 23.50 -16.00 21.01
C LYS A 55 24.20 -17.32 21.26
N ASP A 56 23.49 -18.44 21.18
CA ASP A 56 24.08 -19.78 21.31
C ASP A 56 25.09 -20.08 20.19
N ALA A 57 24.89 -19.45 19.00
CA ALA A 57 25.87 -19.50 17.90
C ALA A 57 27.03 -18.48 18.05
N GLY A 58 27.10 -17.74 19.17
CA GLY A 58 28.21 -16.82 19.48
C GLY A 58 28.01 -15.41 18.90
N PHE A 59 26.80 -15.06 18.45
CA PHE A 59 26.48 -13.71 17.96
C PHE A 59 25.79 -12.86 19.03
N GLU A 60 25.97 -11.56 18.93
CA GLU A 60 25.12 -10.60 19.66
C GLU A 60 23.72 -10.57 19.04
N ALA A 61 22.69 -10.56 19.87
CA ALA A 61 21.31 -10.46 19.41
C ALA A 61 20.41 -9.77 20.44
N TYR A 62 19.55 -8.88 19.96
CA TYR A 62 18.65 -8.05 20.76
C TYR A 62 17.31 -7.89 20.07
N ILE A 63 16.23 -7.81 20.85
CA ILE A 63 14.96 -7.26 20.38
C ILE A 63 15.13 -5.75 20.26
N VAL A 64 14.60 -5.12 19.19
CA VAL A 64 14.87 -3.71 18.89
C VAL A 64 13.63 -2.94 18.44
N GLY A 65 13.77 -1.64 18.40
CA GLY A 65 12.80 -0.77 17.74
C GLY A 65 11.52 -0.55 18.53
N GLY A 66 10.39 -0.59 17.81
CA GLY A 66 9.08 -0.31 18.39
C GLY A 66 8.67 -1.29 19.49
N ALA A 67 9.11 -2.54 19.41
CA ALA A 67 8.80 -3.55 20.40
C ALA A 67 9.35 -3.18 21.78
N VAL A 68 10.59 -2.70 21.87
CA VAL A 68 11.19 -2.28 23.16
C VAL A 68 10.41 -1.13 23.77
N ARG A 69 10.07 -0.12 22.99
CA ARG A 69 9.23 1.00 23.41
C ARG A 69 7.88 0.53 23.94
N ASP A 70 7.19 -0.33 23.18
CA ASP A 70 5.84 -0.79 23.51
C ASP A 70 5.88 -1.64 24.80
N LEU A 71 6.86 -2.53 24.97
CA LEU A 71 7.10 -3.27 26.20
C LEU A 71 7.35 -2.36 27.41
N MET A 72 8.14 -1.29 27.24
CA MET A 72 8.42 -0.33 28.32
C MET A 72 7.18 0.47 28.77
N VAL A 73 6.15 0.56 27.92
CA VAL A 73 4.89 1.22 28.28
C VAL A 73 3.80 0.21 28.68
N GLY A 74 4.17 -1.06 28.84
CA GLY A 74 3.27 -2.12 29.29
C GLY A 74 2.34 -2.66 28.21
N LEU A 75 2.67 -2.46 26.93
CA LEU A 75 1.90 -2.98 25.80
C LEU A 75 2.52 -4.26 25.24
N VAL A 76 1.69 -5.14 24.73
CA VAL A 76 2.13 -6.29 23.91
C VAL A 76 2.44 -5.76 22.50
N PRO A 77 3.71 -5.84 22.04
CA PRO A 77 4.05 -5.46 20.69
C PRO A 77 3.34 -6.34 19.66
N LYS A 78 2.92 -5.72 18.56
CA LYS A 78 2.33 -6.47 17.44
C LYS A 78 3.40 -7.25 16.65
N ASP A 79 4.56 -6.63 16.44
CA ASP A 79 5.67 -7.15 15.67
C ASP A 79 6.95 -7.06 16.49
N PHE A 80 7.81 -8.08 16.37
CA PHE A 80 9.11 -8.11 17.03
C PHE A 80 10.23 -8.16 16.00
N ASP A 81 11.12 -7.17 16.06
CA ASP A 81 12.32 -7.10 15.25
C ASP A 81 13.54 -7.49 16.09
N VAL A 82 14.47 -8.21 15.49
CA VAL A 82 15.75 -8.59 16.10
C VAL A 82 16.89 -7.94 15.34
N ALA A 83 17.89 -7.43 16.06
CA ALA A 83 19.12 -6.93 15.50
C ALA A 83 20.31 -7.73 16.04
N THR A 84 21.31 -8.01 15.17
CA THR A 84 22.45 -8.88 15.48
C THR A 84 23.71 -8.42 14.76
N ASN A 85 24.89 -8.83 15.24
CA ASN A 85 26.15 -8.69 14.50
C ASN A 85 26.38 -9.80 13.45
N ALA A 86 25.52 -10.84 13.41
CA ALA A 86 25.57 -11.87 12.37
C ALA A 86 25.18 -11.30 11.01
N THR A 87 25.88 -11.68 9.94
CA THR A 87 25.50 -11.31 8.56
C THR A 87 24.21 -12.01 8.13
N PRO A 88 23.49 -11.49 7.12
CA PRO A 88 22.27 -12.14 6.64
C PRO A 88 22.45 -13.60 6.22
N GLU A 89 23.62 -13.93 5.68
CA GLU A 89 23.98 -15.29 5.28
C GLU A 89 24.17 -16.20 6.50
N GLN A 90 24.82 -15.70 7.55
CA GLN A 90 25.00 -16.43 8.82
C GLN A 90 23.65 -16.65 9.50
N VAL A 91 22.80 -15.62 9.60
CA VAL A 91 21.43 -15.77 10.12
C VAL A 91 20.66 -16.82 9.34
N LYS A 92 20.67 -16.74 7.99
CA LYS A 92 19.99 -17.73 7.14
C LYS A 92 20.48 -19.15 7.38
N GLY A 93 21.77 -19.34 7.69
CA GLY A 93 22.37 -20.65 7.97
C GLY A 93 21.91 -21.28 9.29
N LEU A 94 21.48 -20.47 10.27
CA LEU A 94 21.04 -20.94 11.59
C LEU A 94 19.58 -21.39 11.63
N PHE A 95 18.74 -20.92 10.71
CA PHE A 95 17.30 -21.18 10.74
C PHE A 95 16.84 -21.92 9.49
N ARG A 96 16.11 -23.02 9.68
CA ARG A 96 15.61 -23.85 8.57
C ARG A 96 14.67 -23.09 7.61
N ARG A 97 13.91 -22.13 8.11
CA ARG A 97 12.93 -21.34 7.33
C ARG A 97 13.28 -19.86 7.41
N ALA A 98 14.41 -19.50 6.81
CA ALA A 98 14.90 -18.13 6.75
C ALA A 98 15.12 -17.68 5.32
N PHE A 99 14.68 -16.46 5.01
CA PHE A 99 14.70 -15.87 3.67
C PHE A 99 15.35 -14.49 3.72
N ILE A 100 16.41 -14.29 2.92
CA ILE A 100 17.01 -12.96 2.79
C ILE A 100 16.15 -12.14 1.84
N ILE A 101 15.65 -10.99 2.31
CA ILE A 101 14.83 -10.08 1.56
C ILE A 101 15.43 -8.67 1.53
N GLY A 102 14.90 -7.83 0.64
CA GLY A 102 15.36 -6.45 0.48
C GLY A 102 16.59 -6.30 -0.42
N ARG A 103 16.63 -5.21 -1.19
CA ARG A 103 17.75 -4.85 -2.07
C ARG A 103 18.58 -3.72 -1.49
N ARG A 104 17.89 -2.69 -1.01
CA ARG A 104 18.50 -1.50 -0.38
C ARG A 104 19.06 -1.85 0.99
N PHE A 105 18.24 -2.55 1.77
CA PHE A 105 18.55 -3.03 3.10
C PHE A 105 18.24 -4.51 3.15
N ARG A 106 19.27 -5.33 3.31
CA ARG A 106 19.11 -6.78 3.42
C ARG A 106 18.72 -7.13 4.85
N ILE A 107 17.60 -7.80 4.99
CA ILE A 107 17.10 -8.35 6.25
C ILE A 107 16.75 -9.82 6.06
N VAL A 108 16.64 -10.57 7.15
CA VAL A 108 16.26 -11.98 7.11
C VAL A 108 14.91 -12.15 7.78
N HIS A 109 13.97 -12.72 7.06
CA HIS A 109 12.71 -13.19 7.61
C HIS A 109 12.87 -14.60 8.14
N VAL A 110 12.74 -14.77 9.45
CA VAL A 110 12.66 -16.09 10.11
C VAL A 110 11.18 -16.42 10.28
N VAL A 111 10.72 -17.47 9.58
CA VAL A 111 9.30 -17.82 9.48
C VAL A 111 8.94 -18.93 10.45
N HIS A 112 7.97 -18.68 11.33
CA HIS A 112 7.40 -19.62 12.28
C HIS A 112 6.01 -20.09 11.84
N GLY A 113 5.59 -21.30 12.22
CA GLY A 113 4.28 -21.84 11.83
C GLY A 113 4.24 -22.39 10.40
N ARG A 114 3.05 -22.82 9.93
CA ARG A 114 2.82 -23.40 8.59
C ARG A 114 1.54 -22.81 7.94
N GLY A 115 1.50 -22.80 6.63
CA GLY A 115 0.31 -22.40 5.87
C GLY A 115 -0.03 -20.91 6.01
N ARG A 116 -1.29 -20.60 6.24
CA ARG A 116 -1.79 -19.23 6.38
C ARG A 116 -1.51 -18.59 7.75
N GLU A 117 -1.22 -19.41 8.74
CA GLU A 117 -0.92 -18.99 10.12
C GLU A 117 0.59 -18.99 10.36
N HIS A 118 1.34 -18.41 9.45
CA HIS A 118 2.78 -18.20 9.63
C HIS A 118 3.04 -16.80 10.15
N GLU A 119 3.96 -16.71 11.09
CA GLU A 119 4.45 -15.45 11.59
C GLU A 119 5.94 -15.29 11.29
N VAL A 120 6.38 -14.04 11.20
CA VAL A 120 7.71 -13.69 10.75
C VAL A 120 8.38 -12.84 11.81
N ILE A 121 9.60 -13.25 12.21
CA ILE A 121 10.50 -12.38 12.96
C ILE A 121 11.52 -11.79 11.97
N GLU A 122 11.56 -10.46 11.88
CA GLU A 122 12.54 -9.76 11.04
C GLU A 122 13.87 -9.66 11.77
N VAL A 123 14.94 -10.16 11.14
CA VAL A 123 16.31 -10.10 11.69
C VAL A 123 17.16 -9.19 10.81
N SER A 124 17.67 -8.13 11.41
CA SER A 124 18.57 -7.16 10.77
C SER A 124 20.00 -7.28 11.30
N THR A 125 20.99 -7.17 10.42
CA THR A 125 22.39 -7.06 10.83
C THR A 125 22.69 -5.62 11.23
N PHE A 126 23.50 -5.40 12.29
CA PHE A 126 23.97 -4.05 12.67
C PHE A 126 24.68 -3.39 11.50
N ARG A 127 24.36 -2.15 11.22
CA ARG A 127 24.90 -1.40 10.08
C ARG A 127 25.88 -0.35 10.50
N ALA A 128 26.99 -0.26 9.77
CA ALA A 128 27.97 0.78 9.95
C ALA A 128 27.41 2.17 9.66
N TYR A 129 27.85 3.16 10.40
CA TYR A 129 27.64 4.55 10.05
C TYR A 129 28.64 4.95 8.96
N MET A 130 28.12 5.33 7.79
CA MET A 130 28.95 5.82 6.69
C MET A 130 28.76 7.32 6.55
N ASP A 131 29.87 8.04 6.52
CA ASP A 131 29.83 9.44 6.15
C ASP A 131 29.46 9.56 4.67
N ASN A 132 28.42 10.34 4.35
CA ASN A 132 27.99 10.54 2.96
C ASN A 132 29.08 11.11 2.05
N ALA A 133 30.11 11.77 2.66
CA ALA A 133 31.27 12.25 1.91
C ALA A 133 32.18 11.14 1.36
N ALA A 134 32.12 9.93 1.95
CA ALA A 134 32.88 8.74 1.51
C ALA A 134 32.05 7.77 0.65
N ALA A 135 30.78 8.10 0.38
CA ALA A 135 29.90 7.25 -0.38
C ALA A 135 30.12 7.42 -1.90
N GLU A 136 29.93 6.33 -2.65
CA GLU A 136 29.88 6.40 -4.10
C GLU A 136 28.65 7.19 -4.57
N ALA A 137 28.87 8.36 -5.19
CA ALA A 137 27.80 9.17 -5.76
C ALA A 137 27.33 8.57 -7.06
N VAL A 138 26.04 8.26 -7.17
CA VAL A 138 25.41 7.73 -8.39
C VAL A 138 24.24 8.61 -8.80
N ALA A 139 23.84 8.53 -10.07
CA ALA A 139 22.59 9.12 -10.53
C ALA A 139 21.41 8.52 -9.72
N GLY A 140 20.34 9.25 -9.50
CA GLY A 140 19.24 8.82 -8.65
C GLY A 140 18.73 7.39 -8.95
N ASN A 141 18.08 6.77 -7.96
CA ASN A 141 17.71 5.34 -7.95
C ASN A 141 16.90 4.88 -9.18
N GLU A 142 16.15 5.77 -9.82
CA GLU A 142 15.37 5.48 -11.04
C GLU A 142 16.22 5.44 -12.32
N ARG A 143 17.37 6.12 -12.32
CA ARG A 143 18.30 6.19 -13.45
C ARG A 143 19.45 5.19 -13.35
N THR A 144 19.75 4.71 -12.14
CA THR A 144 20.84 3.75 -11.91
C THR A 144 20.31 2.32 -12.11
N SER A 145 20.93 1.56 -12.99
CA SER A 145 20.49 0.20 -13.31
C SER A 145 20.65 -0.75 -12.11
N LYS A 146 19.86 -1.84 -12.13
CA LYS A 146 19.96 -2.88 -11.09
C LYS A 146 21.35 -3.52 -11.01
N ASN A 147 22.05 -3.58 -12.16
CA ASN A 147 23.36 -4.19 -12.26
C ASN A 147 24.45 -3.27 -11.69
N GLU A 148 24.35 -1.98 -11.93
CA GLU A 148 25.28 -0.98 -11.37
C GLU A 148 25.22 -0.94 -9.85
N LEU A 149 24.00 -0.95 -9.26
CA LEU A 149 23.85 -1.00 -7.81
C LEU A 149 24.24 -2.37 -7.20
N ALA A 150 24.25 -3.45 -7.97
CA ALA A 150 24.48 -4.80 -7.44
C ALA A 150 25.88 -4.98 -6.82
N GLY A 151 26.90 -4.32 -7.36
CA GLY A 151 28.28 -4.36 -6.88
C GLY A 151 28.58 -3.41 -5.71
N MET A 152 27.77 -2.40 -5.47
CA MET A 152 28.02 -1.35 -4.48
C MET A 152 27.54 -1.79 -3.09
N LYS A 153 28.35 -1.57 -2.05
CA LYS A 153 27.96 -1.79 -0.65
C LYS A 153 27.21 -0.60 -0.07
N HIS A 154 27.65 0.61 -0.40
CA HIS A 154 27.05 1.87 0.01
C HIS A 154 26.97 2.82 -1.18
N ALA A 155 25.80 3.40 -1.43
CA ALA A 155 25.59 4.34 -2.54
C ALA A 155 24.66 5.48 -2.09
N VAL A 156 24.98 6.69 -2.51
CA VAL A 156 24.16 7.90 -2.31
C VAL A 156 23.90 8.58 -3.64
N ASP A 157 22.81 9.34 -3.75
CA ASP A 157 22.58 10.23 -4.89
C ASP A 157 23.27 11.58 -4.71
N SER A 158 23.15 12.44 -5.71
CA SER A 158 23.73 13.78 -5.75
C SER A 158 23.25 14.70 -4.61
N SER A 159 22.09 14.40 -3.98
CA SER A 159 21.53 15.13 -2.85
C SER A 159 22.01 14.60 -1.50
N GLY A 160 22.81 13.52 -1.47
CA GLY A 160 23.28 12.85 -0.26
C GLY A 160 22.29 11.85 0.32
N ARG A 161 21.24 11.45 -0.44
CA ARG A 161 20.29 10.42 -0.02
C ARG A 161 20.89 9.04 -0.18
N VAL A 162 20.76 8.20 0.84
CA VAL A 162 21.26 6.82 0.82
C VAL A 162 20.39 5.94 -0.07
N LEU A 163 20.97 5.36 -1.11
CA LEU A 163 20.31 4.44 -2.05
C LEU A 163 20.56 2.97 -1.72
N ARG A 164 21.73 2.65 -1.21
CA ARG A 164 22.11 1.30 -0.78
C ARG A 164 23.00 1.37 0.44
N ASP A 165 22.79 0.45 1.37
CA ASP A 165 23.46 0.47 2.65
C ASP A 165 23.48 -0.95 3.27
N ASN A 166 24.45 -1.72 2.85
CA ASN A 166 24.71 -3.08 3.30
C ASN A 166 26.15 -3.20 3.85
N VAL A 167 26.59 -2.17 4.57
CA VAL A 167 27.86 -2.19 5.30
C VAL A 167 27.56 -2.49 6.77
N TRP A 168 28.21 -3.50 7.30
CA TRP A 168 27.99 -3.96 8.65
C TRP A 168 28.94 -3.26 9.63
N GLY A 169 28.47 -2.98 10.83
CA GLY A 169 29.20 -2.26 11.85
C GLY A 169 28.80 -2.65 13.28
N PRO A 170 29.36 -2.01 14.28
CA PRO A 170 29.03 -2.24 15.68
C PRO A 170 27.65 -1.67 16.04
N GLN A 171 27.11 -2.09 17.19
CA GLN A 171 25.77 -1.72 17.67
C GLN A 171 25.54 -0.22 17.81
N GLU A 172 26.56 0.54 18.30
CA GLU A 172 26.48 1.99 18.46
C GLU A 172 26.33 2.73 17.13
N GLU A 173 26.92 2.20 16.06
CA GLU A 173 26.75 2.76 14.72
C GLU A 173 25.35 2.46 14.16
N ASP A 174 24.82 1.27 14.42
CA ASP A 174 23.42 0.95 14.05
C ASP A 174 22.44 1.84 14.83
N ALA A 175 22.69 2.10 16.10
CA ALA A 175 21.84 2.94 16.93
C ALA A 175 21.73 4.38 16.40
N VAL A 176 22.86 5.01 16.03
CA VAL A 176 22.86 6.41 15.54
C VAL A 176 22.15 6.56 14.19
N ARG A 177 22.04 5.50 13.40
CA ARG A 177 21.38 5.52 12.09
C ARG A 177 19.86 5.43 12.17
N ARG A 178 19.32 4.96 13.29
CA ARG A 178 17.87 4.88 13.50
C ARG A 178 17.24 6.27 13.49
N ASP A 179 15.93 6.33 13.38
CA ASP A 179 15.18 7.59 13.25
C ASP A 179 15.00 8.30 14.60
N PHE A 180 14.29 7.69 15.54
CA PHE A 180 13.90 8.29 16.81
C PHE A 180 14.54 7.56 17.99
N THR A 181 14.86 8.29 19.05
CA THR A 181 15.46 7.75 20.28
C THR A 181 14.67 6.58 20.84
N ILE A 182 13.34 6.70 20.87
CA ILE A 182 12.41 5.68 21.37
C ILE A 182 12.38 4.39 20.53
N ASN A 183 12.95 4.39 19.34
CA ASN A 183 13.06 3.24 18.45
C ASN A 183 14.51 2.72 18.31
N ALA A 184 15.45 3.29 19.10
CA ALA A 184 16.88 2.96 19.05
C ALA A 184 17.40 2.31 20.33
N MET A 185 16.51 1.61 21.01
CA MET A 185 16.83 0.79 22.19
C MET A 185 16.93 -0.67 21.79
N TYR A 186 17.79 -1.42 22.49
CA TYR A 186 18.09 -2.83 22.26
C TYR A 186 17.85 -3.61 23.53
N TYR A 187 16.89 -4.51 23.53
CA TYR A 187 16.55 -5.33 24.68
C TYR A 187 17.14 -6.73 24.57
N ASP A 188 17.94 -7.10 25.55
CA ASP A 188 18.41 -8.47 25.76
C ASP A 188 17.43 -9.20 26.68
N PRO A 189 16.59 -10.10 26.15
CA PRO A 189 15.59 -10.75 26.96
C PRO A 189 16.16 -11.84 27.91
N GLN A 190 17.37 -12.35 27.66
CA GLN A 190 18.02 -13.32 28.54
C GLN A 190 18.66 -12.64 29.75
N ALA A 191 19.40 -11.54 29.51
CA ALA A 191 20.00 -10.74 30.57
C ALA A 191 18.99 -9.78 31.24
N GLN A 192 17.82 -9.56 30.62
CA GLN A 192 16.81 -8.57 31.01
C GLN A 192 17.40 -7.15 31.12
N ILE A 193 18.19 -6.76 30.11
CA ILE A 193 18.87 -5.46 30.05
C ILE A 193 18.41 -4.73 28.78
N VAL A 194 18.13 -3.44 28.91
CA VAL A 194 17.97 -2.53 27.77
C VAL A 194 19.26 -1.74 27.57
N VAL A 195 19.82 -1.83 26.36
CA VAL A 195 20.97 -1.02 25.93
C VAL A 195 20.44 0.22 25.20
N ASP A 196 20.85 1.39 25.67
CA ASP A 196 20.45 2.70 25.16
C ASP A 196 21.71 3.54 24.88
N TYR A 197 21.74 4.20 23.72
CA TYR A 197 22.85 5.09 23.32
C TYR A 197 22.42 6.56 23.22
N HIS A 198 21.11 6.82 23.13
CA HIS A 198 20.57 8.13 22.74
C HIS A 198 19.48 8.65 23.68
N GLY A 199 19.33 8.05 24.85
CA GLY A 199 18.34 8.48 25.85
C GLY A 199 16.90 8.06 25.50
N GLY A 200 16.73 6.98 24.76
CA GLY A 200 15.42 6.45 24.37
C GLY A 200 14.57 6.04 25.56
N ILE A 201 15.18 5.49 26.62
CA ILE A 201 14.50 5.15 27.89
C ILE A 201 13.89 6.42 28.53
N ALA A 202 14.70 7.48 28.62
CA ALA A 202 14.25 8.75 29.21
C ALA A 202 13.14 9.41 28.38
N ASP A 203 13.27 9.40 27.05
CA ASP A 203 12.26 9.94 26.13
C ASP A 203 10.97 9.09 26.15
N THR A 204 11.07 7.77 26.26
CA THR A 204 9.89 6.88 26.41
C THR A 204 9.14 7.19 27.71
N LYS A 205 9.83 7.35 28.83
CA LYS A 205 9.22 7.75 30.12
C LYS A 205 8.57 9.14 30.05
N LYS A 206 9.19 10.09 29.36
CA LYS A 206 8.69 11.45 29.15
C LYS A 206 7.66 11.55 28.03
N ARG A 207 7.38 10.47 27.31
CA ARG A 207 6.48 10.44 26.15
C ARG A 207 6.89 11.43 25.04
N VAL A 208 8.17 11.48 24.70
CA VAL A 208 8.75 12.39 23.69
C VAL A 208 9.21 11.59 22.48
N ILE A 209 8.83 12.04 21.29
CA ILE A 209 9.34 11.52 20.01
C ILE A 209 10.44 12.48 19.55
N ARG A 210 11.69 12.06 19.69
CA ARG A 210 12.89 12.86 19.38
C ARG A 210 13.69 12.21 18.27
N MET A 211 14.08 12.99 17.25
CA MET A 211 15.01 12.58 16.20
C MET A 211 16.43 12.43 16.78
N ILE A 212 17.12 11.35 16.39
CA ILE A 212 18.53 11.16 16.72
C ILE A 212 19.39 12.06 15.84
N GLY A 213 20.23 12.90 16.43
CA GLY A 213 21.09 13.84 15.71
C GLY A 213 20.37 15.14 15.33
N ASP A 214 20.88 15.83 14.30
CA ASP A 214 20.28 17.06 13.81
C ASP A 214 19.10 16.77 12.87
N PRO A 215 17.86 17.17 13.22
CA PRO A 215 16.68 16.79 12.44
C PRO A 215 16.72 17.24 10.98
N ALA A 216 17.25 18.43 10.67
CA ALA A 216 17.31 18.92 9.30
C ALA A 216 18.27 18.07 8.43
N THR A 217 19.39 17.65 8.99
CA THR A 217 20.33 16.74 8.35
C THR A 217 19.71 15.36 8.16
N ARG A 218 19.04 14.84 9.20
CA ARG A 218 18.41 13.51 9.17
C ARG A 218 17.28 13.41 8.16
N TYR A 219 16.48 14.46 7.96
CA TYR A 219 15.46 14.52 6.91
C TYR A 219 16.08 14.57 5.51
N ARG A 220 17.25 15.20 5.32
CA ARG A 220 17.99 15.17 4.05
C ARG A 220 18.55 13.79 3.73
N GLU A 221 19.11 13.09 4.71
CA GLU A 221 19.66 11.74 4.54
C GLU A 221 18.59 10.72 4.11
N ASP A 222 17.41 10.77 4.71
CA ASP A 222 16.27 9.93 4.35
C ASP A 222 14.94 10.70 4.54
N PRO A 223 14.44 11.35 3.48
CA PRO A 223 13.25 12.18 3.56
C PRO A 223 11.99 11.43 4.01
N VAL A 224 11.95 10.09 3.88
CA VAL A 224 10.84 9.28 4.39
C VAL A 224 10.66 9.43 5.90
N ARG A 225 11.70 9.81 6.64
CA ARG A 225 11.59 10.14 8.08
C ARG A 225 10.61 11.26 8.38
N ILE A 226 10.32 12.13 7.40
CA ILE A 226 9.30 13.19 7.49
C ILE A 226 7.91 12.56 7.70
N ILE A 227 7.53 11.63 6.81
CA ILE A 227 6.24 10.92 6.91
C ILE A 227 6.20 10.06 8.18
N ARG A 228 7.33 9.42 8.52
CA ARG A 228 7.46 8.61 9.72
C ARG A 228 7.27 9.45 11.00
N ALA A 229 7.77 10.69 11.04
CA ALA A 229 7.56 11.60 12.19
C ALA A 229 6.06 11.87 12.40
N VAL A 230 5.32 12.18 11.34
CA VAL A 230 3.86 12.36 11.39
C VAL A 230 3.16 11.08 11.84
N ARG A 231 3.51 9.95 11.24
CA ARG A 231 2.91 8.65 11.56
C ARG A 231 3.11 8.25 13.02
N PHE A 232 4.32 8.43 13.57
CA PHE A 232 4.57 8.12 14.97
C PHE A 232 3.90 9.13 15.90
N ALA A 233 3.83 10.41 15.54
CA ALA A 233 3.09 11.41 16.30
C ALA A 233 1.61 11.01 16.45
N ALA A 234 0.97 10.58 15.36
CA ALA A 234 -0.42 10.12 15.37
C ALA A 234 -0.60 8.78 16.12
N LYS A 235 0.20 7.76 15.77
CA LYS A 235 0.10 6.41 16.35
C LYS A 235 0.30 6.42 17.86
N LEU A 236 1.21 7.26 18.37
CA LEU A 236 1.59 7.27 19.78
C LEU A 236 0.88 8.37 20.58
N ALA A 237 0.09 9.24 19.94
CA ALA A 237 -0.71 10.27 20.61
C ALA A 237 -1.64 9.74 21.70
N PRO A 238 -2.38 8.61 21.48
CA PRO A 238 -3.22 8.00 22.52
C PRO A 238 -2.44 7.57 23.77
N LEU A 239 -1.15 7.29 23.62
CA LEU A 239 -0.23 6.96 24.71
C LEU A 239 0.42 8.21 25.35
N GLY A 240 0.01 9.40 24.93
CA GLY A 240 0.51 10.68 25.41
C GLY A 240 1.84 11.15 24.83
N PHE A 241 2.38 10.47 23.82
CA PHE A 241 3.62 10.91 23.16
C PHE A 241 3.39 12.17 22.32
N LYS A 242 4.40 13.04 22.33
CA LYS A 242 4.42 14.28 21.55
C LYS A 242 5.73 14.39 20.77
N LEU A 243 5.63 14.93 19.57
CA LEU A 243 6.81 15.23 18.76
C LEU A 243 7.57 16.39 19.39
N GLU A 244 8.89 16.22 19.57
CA GLU A 244 9.75 17.27 20.10
C GLU A 244 9.77 18.49 19.18
N ALA A 245 9.76 19.70 19.75
CA ALA A 245 9.73 20.94 18.97
C ALA A 245 10.90 21.08 17.99
N LYS A 246 12.13 20.65 18.39
CA LYS A 246 13.31 20.67 17.51
C LYS A 246 13.16 19.68 16.35
N THR A 247 12.56 18.53 16.61
CA THR A 247 12.27 17.51 15.59
C THR A 247 11.18 17.98 14.63
N ALA A 248 10.17 18.70 15.10
CA ALA A 248 9.08 19.23 14.29
C ALA A 248 9.49 20.45 13.44
N ALA A 249 10.34 21.32 13.95
CA ALA A 249 10.65 22.62 13.34
C ALA A 249 11.08 22.57 11.86
N PRO A 250 11.92 21.62 11.39
CA PRO A 250 12.33 21.58 9.99
C PRO A 250 11.35 20.82 9.06
N LEU A 251 10.27 20.21 9.55
CA LEU A 251 9.40 19.33 8.75
C LEU A 251 8.88 20.02 7.49
N ILE A 252 8.25 21.19 7.62
CA ILE A 252 7.66 21.92 6.48
C ILE A 252 8.73 22.28 5.46
N LYS A 253 9.89 22.82 5.90
CA LYS A 253 10.99 23.18 5.00
C LYS A 253 11.64 21.98 4.32
N SER A 254 11.54 20.80 4.93
CA SER A 254 12.11 19.56 4.38
C SER A 254 11.14 18.80 3.49
N GLN A 255 9.88 19.24 3.37
CA GLN A 255 8.86 18.56 2.57
C GLN A 255 9.25 18.44 1.10
N GLU A 256 9.90 19.45 0.54
CA GLU A 256 10.37 19.44 -0.86
C GLU A 256 11.30 18.25 -1.17
N LEU A 257 12.03 17.74 -0.16
CA LEU A 257 12.89 16.57 -0.31
C LEU A 257 12.12 15.27 -0.65
N LEU A 258 10.81 15.24 -0.41
CA LEU A 258 9.98 14.08 -0.73
C LEU A 258 9.81 13.88 -2.24
N ALA A 259 9.97 14.93 -3.04
CA ALA A 259 9.91 14.84 -4.51
C ALA A 259 10.98 13.89 -5.09
N ASP A 260 12.12 13.77 -4.41
CA ASP A 260 13.21 12.88 -4.82
C ASP A 260 13.05 11.43 -4.32
N VAL A 261 12.03 11.13 -3.51
CA VAL A 261 11.81 9.78 -2.98
C VAL A 261 11.10 8.92 -4.03
N PRO A 262 11.54 7.67 -4.26
CA PRO A 262 10.82 6.76 -5.15
C PRO A 262 9.36 6.62 -4.78
N GLN A 263 8.47 6.72 -5.76
CA GLN A 263 7.01 6.68 -5.59
C GLN A 263 6.55 5.43 -4.82
N SER A 264 7.21 4.29 -5.04
CA SER A 264 6.91 3.06 -4.30
C SER A 264 7.13 3.18 -2.78
N ARG A 265 8.16 3.92 -2.34
CA ARG A 265 8.41 4.15 -0.91
C ARG A 265 7.40 5.10 -0.29
N LEU A 266 7.04 6.17 -1.02
CA LEU A 266 6.01 7.11 -0.58
C LEU A 266 4.66 6.40 -0.43
N PHE A 267 4.31 5.58 -1.40
CA PHE A 267 3.10 4.75 -1.36
C PHE A 267 3.09 3.79 -0.15
N ASP A 268 4.19 3.09 0.10
CA ASP A 268 4.28 2.15 1.22
C ASP A 268 4.16 2.87 2.58
N GLU A 269 4.79 4.05 2.74
CA GLU A 269 4.63 4.85 3.98
C GLU A 269 3.24 5.49 4.10
N MET A 270 2.62 5.90 2.98
CA MET A 270 1.22 6.32 2.97
C MET A 270 0.30 5.20 3.49
N LEU A 271 0.45 3.98 2.98
CA LEU A 271 -0.35 2.85 3.46
C LEU A 271 -0.10 2.57 4.93
N LYS A 272 1.16 2.59 5.38
CA LYS A 272 1.49 2.43 6.80
C LYS A 272 0.88 3.54 7.66
N LEU A 273 0.81 4.78 7.17
CA LEU A 273 0.18 5.88 7.85
C LEU A 273 -1.34 5.68 8.00
N LEU A 274 -1.99 5.20 6.94
CA LEU A 274 -3.43 4.98 6.91
C LEU A 274 -3.88 3.68 7.61
N GLN A 275 -2.97 2.73 7.82
CA GLN A 275 -3.24 1.43 8.44
C GLN A 275 -2.64 1.29 9.84
N THR A 276 -2.37 2.41 10.52
CA THR A 276 -1.85 2.40 11.90
C THR A 276 -2.90 2.05 12.94
N GLY A 277 -4.19 2.04 12.60
CA GLY A 277 -5.30 2.05 13.56
C GLY A 277 -5.61 3.46 14.11
N HIS A 278 -5.01 4.50 13.50
CA HIS A 278 -5.17 5.91 13.84
C HIS A 278 -5.12 6.77 12.58
N SER A 279 -5.82 6.36 11.51
CA SER A 279 -5.77 7.01 10.20
C SER A 279 -6.27 8.45 10.25
N LEU A 280 -7.42 8.69 10.91
CA LEU A 280 -7.97 10.04 11.07
C LEU A 280 -7.05 10.94 11.90
N ALA A 281 -6.49 10.43 13.00
CA ALA A 281 -5.49 11.16 13.78
C ALA A 281 -4.22 11.45 12.98
N SER A 282 -3.82 10.54 12.09
CA SER A 282 -2.69 10.75 11.17
C SER A 282 -2.95 11.89 10.18
N ILE A 283 -4.17 11.97 9.65
CA ILE A 283 -4.61 13.05 8.75
C ILE A 283 -4.65 14.38 9.50
N GLU A 284 -5.16 14.39 10.73
CA GLU A 284 -5.17 15.58 11.57
C GLU A 284 -3.75 16.06 11.87
N GLN A 285 -2.83 15.15 12.20
CA GLN A 285 -1.42 15.50 12.41
C GLN A 285 -0.76 16.08 11.15
N LEU A 286 -1.09 15.57 9.95
CA LEU A 286 -0.64 16.17 8.69
C LEU A 286 -1.13 17.62 8.56
N LYS A 287 -2.41 17.87 8.86
CA LYS A 287 -2.99 19.22 8.82
C LYS A 287 -2.34 20.15 9.85
N LEU A 288 -2.19 19.69 11.09
CA LEU A 288 -1.56 20.47 12.19
C LEU A 288 -0.10 20.82 11.91
N LEU A 289 0.64 19.94 11.28
CA LEU A 289 2.05 20.15 10.91
C LEU A 289 2.23 20.93 9.61
N GLY A 290 1.15 21.40 8.98
CA GLY A 290 1.20 22.13 7.71
C GLY A 290 1.56 21.26 6.49
N MET A 291 1.42 19.94 6.61
CA MET A 291 1.83 18.95 5.62
C MET A 291 0.62 18.24 4.96
N ALA A 292 -0.49 18.94 4.86
CA ALA A 292 -1.73 18.38 4.31
C ALA A 292 -1.68 18.10 2.79
N ARG A 293 -0.69 18.65 2.08
CA ARG A 293 -0.54 18.52 0.62
C ARG A 293 0.94 18.44 0.23
N GLY A 294 1.19 17.86 -0.96
CA GLY A 294 2.52 17.84 -1.59
C GLY A 294 3.45 16.74 -1.06
N ILE A 295 2.93 15.77 -0.31
CA ILE A 295 3.70 14.58 0.10
C ILE A 295 3.63 13.51 -0.99
N TYR A 296 2.41 13.15 -1.38
CA TYR A 296 2.13 12.13 -2.37
C TYR A 296 0.70 12.36 -2.94
N PRO A 297 0.52 12.39 -4.27
CA PRO A 297 -0.76 12.82 -4.86
C PRO A 297 -1.99 12.08 -4.33
N LEU A 298 -1.89 10.76 -4.15
CA LEU A 298 -3.00 9.98 -3.61
C LEU A 298 -3.24 10.24 -2.11
N LEU A 299 -2.21 10.55 -1.34
CA LEU A 299 -2.37 10.97 0.06
C LEU A 299 -3.07 12.33 0.14
N ASP A 300 -2.75 13.24 -0.76
CA ASP A 300 -3.40 14.56 -0.83
C ASP A 300 -4.92 14.38 -1.05
N VAL A 301 -5.32 13.45 -1.92
CA VAL A 301 -6.74 13.10 -2.13
C VAL A 301 -7.37 12.50 -0.87
N VAL A 302 -6.66 11.62 -0.16
CA VAL A 302 -7.15 11.06 1.12
C VAL A 302 -7.39 12.16 2.13
N VAL A 303 -6.43 13.08 2.31
CA VAL A 303 -6.53 14.19 3.28
C VAL A 303 -7.67 15.15 2.92
N GLU A 304 -7.86 15.43 1.63
CA GLU A 304 -8.93 16.30 1.14
C GLU A 304 -10.32 15.70 1.37
N ARG A 305 -10.45 14.37 1.21
CA ARG A 305 -11.74 13.66 1.26
C ARG A 305 -12.04 13.04 2.63
N ALA A 306 -11.13 13.10 3.58
CA ALA A 306 -11.27 12.43 4.87
C ALA A 306 -12.55 12.79 5.65
N GLU A 307 -13.10 13.99 5.42
CA GLU A 307 -14.32 14.49 6.07
C GLU A 307 -15.60 14.13 5.29
N GLN A 308 -15.49 13.61 4.06
CA GLN A 308 -16.66 13.12 3.33
C GLN A 308 -17.26 11.92 4.06
N PRO A 309 -18.60 11.82 4.20
CA PRO A 309 -19.23 10.81 5.05
C PRO A 309 -18.76 9.39 4.77
N PHE A 310 -18.74 8.97 3.52
CA PHE A 310 -18.32 7.63 3.12
C PHE A 310 -16.83 7.37 3.37
N VAL A 311 -15.93 8.31 3.02
CA VAL A 311 -14.49 8.17 3.26
C VAL A 311 -14.18 8.15 4.75
N SER A 312 -14.85 9.03 5.53
CA SER A 312 -14.74 9.06 6.99
C SER A 312 -15.18 7.73 7.62
N ALA A 313 -16.30 7.15 7.17
CA ALA A 313 -16.78 5.85 7.63
C ALA A 313 -15.76 4.74 7.31
N ALA A 314 -15.19 4.72 6.10
CA ALA A 314 -14.18 3.74 5.70
C ALA A 314 -12.87 3.86 6.51
N LEU A 315 -12.42 5.09 6.82
CA LEU A 315 -11.26 5.33 7.67
C LEU A 315 -11.52 4.89 9.11
N LYS A 316 -12.70 5.18 9.68
CA LYS A 316 -13.09 4.73 11.02
C LYS A 316 -13.19 3.21 11.11
N ASP A 317 -13.79 2.55 10.09
CA ASP A 317 -13.83 1.09 10.03
C ASP A 317 -12.42 0.48 9.92
N THR A 318 -11.54 1.11 9.14
CA THR A 318 -10.12 0.73 9.06
C THR A 318 -9.45 0.80 10.43
N ASP A 319 -9.60 1.91 11.16
CA ASP A 319 -9.01 2.10 12.49
C ASP A 319 -9.56 1.10 13.48
N ARG A 320 -10.87 0.84 13.49
CA ARG A 320 -11.54 -0.17 14.32
C ARG A 320 -10.98 -1.57 14.03
N ARG A 321 -10.91 -1.98 12.75
CA ARG A 321 -10.41 -3.31 12.33
C ARG A 321 -8.96 -3.53 12.74
N VAL A 322 -8.12 -2.53 12.55
CA VAL A 322 -6.71 -2.60 12.98
C VAL A 322 -6.61 -2.71 14.50
N GLY A 323 -7.44 -1.98 15.27
CA GLY A 323 -7.52 -2.08 16.72
C GLY A 323 -7.97 -3.46 17.21
N GLU A 324 -8.83 -4.15 16.45
CA GLU A 324 -9.28 -5.52 16.69
C GLU A 324 -8.28 -6.60 16.18
N GLY A 325 -7.11 -6.19 15.67
CA GLY A 325 -6.11 -7.11 15.09
C GLY A 325 -6.52 -7.71 13.74
N LYS A 326 -7.58 -7.19 13.10
CA LYS A 326 -8.07 -7.67 11.80
C LYS A 326 -7.31 -7.00 10.66
N PRO A 327 -6.93 -7.74 9.60
CA PRO A 327 -6.26 -7.15 8.44
C PRO A 327 -7.20 -6.25 7.65
N VAL A 328 -6.65 -5.16 7.11
CA VAL A 328 -7.32 -4.27 6.16
C VAL A 328 -6.59 -4.33 4.81
N ALA A 329 -7.34 -4.65 3.75
CA ALA A 329 -6.77 -4.68 2.42
C ALA A 329 -6.55 -3.24 1.90
N PRO A 330 -5.35 -2.87 1.42
CA PRO A 330 -5.12 -1.57 0.80
C PRO A 330 -6.08 -1.25 -0.34
N SER A 331 -6.50 -2.27 -1.11
CA SER A 331 -7.47 -2.14 -2.21
C SER A 331 -8.82 -1.64 -1.74
N PHE A 332 -9.29 -2.08 -0.56
CA PHE A 332 -10.55 -1.63 0.02
C PHE A 332 -10.50 -0.15 0.40
N LEU A 333 -9.46 0.26 1.11
CA LEU A 333 -9.27 1.65 1.53
C LEU A 333 -9.18 2.61 0.33
N LEU A 334 -8.35 2.25 -0.66
CA LEU A 334 -8.19 3.09 -1.86
C LEU A 334 -9.45 3.10 -2.74
N ALA A 335 -10.15 1.97 -2.82
CA ALA A 335 -11.46 1.93 -3.48
C ALA A 335 -12.45 2.90 -2.81
N SER A 336 -12.46 2.97 -1.47
CA SER A 336 -13.34 3.89 -0.75
C SER A 336 -12.98 5.36 -1.00
N VAL A 337 -11.69 5.70 -1.00
CA VAL A 337 -11.21 7.08 -1.25
C VAL A 337 -11.53 7.57 -2.67
N LEU A 338 -11.40 6.68 -3.67
CA LEU A 338 -11.61 7.02 -5.08
C LEU A 338 -13.04 6.78 -5.56
N TRP A 339 -13.93 6.30 -4.69
CA TRP A 339 -15.31 5.96 -5.06
C TRP A 339 -16.11 7.14 -5.62
N ALA A 340 -15.95 8.33 -5.05
CA ALA A 340 -16.69 9.51 -5.52
C ALA A 340 -16.42 9.79 -7.01
N ASP A 341 -15.17 9.71 -7.46
CA ASP A 341 -14.81 9.93 -8.87
C ASP A 341 -15.44 8.86 -9.77
N VAL A 342 -15.43 7.59 -9.34
CA VAL A 342 -16.05 6.48 -10.08
C VAL A 342 -17.56 6.65 -10.13
N ARG A 343 -18.21 6.93 -9.00
CA ARG A 343 -19.66 7.11 -8.88
C ARG A 343 -20.15 8.25 -9.76
N ASP A 344 -19.49 9.40 -9.67
CA ASP A 344 -19.89 10.61 -10.38
C ASP A 344 -19.65 10.46 -11.90
N GLY A 345 -18.54 9.86 -12.30
CA GLY A 345 -18.27 9.51 -13.69
C GLY A 345 -19.27 8.48 -14.26
N TRP A 346 -19.66 7.50 -13.43
CA TRP A 346 -20.69 6.52 -13.78
C TRP A 346 -22.06 7.18 -13.94
N ALA A 347 -22.48 8.01 -12.97
CA ALA A 347 -23.75 8.74 -13.02
C ALA A 347 -23.85 9.66 -14.25
N ALA A 348 -22.79 10.39 -14.58
CA ALA A 348 -22.74 11.24 -15.76
C ALA A 348 -22.98 10.47 -17.07
N ARG A 349 -22.40 9.25 -17.20
CA ARG A 349 -22.58 8.38 -18.37
C ARG A 349 -23.98 7.79 -18.47
N ILE A 350 -24.57 7.41 -17.32
CA ILE A 350 -25.96 6.98 -17.26
C ILE A 350 -26.90 8.10 -17.75
N THR A 351 -26.67 9.33 -17.34
CA THR A 351 -27.43 10.49 -17.80
C THR A 351 -27.34 10.68 -19.33
N GLN A 352 -26.19 10.32 -19.92
CA GLN A 352 -25.94 10.29 -21.37
C GLN A 352 -26.54 9.05 -22.06
N ARG A 353 -27.36 8.25 -21.36
CA ARG A 353 -28.02 7.03 -21.84
C ARG A 353 -27.08 5.86 -22.17
N GLN A 354 -25.87 5.86 -21.64
CA GLN A 354 -25.00 4.70 -21.72
C GLN A 354 -25.54 3.57 -20.82
N HIS A 355 -25.37 2.33 -21.24
CA HIS A 355 -25.75 1.18 -20.41
C HIS A 355 -24.92 1.11 -19.13
N SER A 356 -25.55 0.73 -18.02
CA SER A 356 -24.99 0.82 -16.67
C SER A 356 -23.63 0.11 -16.53
N HIS A 357 -23.48 -1.11 -17.04
CA HIS A 357 -22.24 -1.88 -16.91
C HIS A 357 -21.07 -1.28 -17.71
N PRO A 358 -21.18 -0.97 -19.01
CA PRO A 358 -20.13 -0.25 -19.74
C PRO A 358 -19.82 1.12 -19.14
N ALA A 359 -20.84 1.90 -18.73
CA ALA A 359 -20.67 3.20 -18.12
C ALA A 359 -19.80 3.14 -16.86
N LEU A 360 -20.00 2.11 -16.01
CA LEU A 360 -19.18 1.88 -14.83
C LEU A 360 -17.76 1.48 -15.19
N GLN A 361 -17.57 0.59 -16.19
CA GLN A 361 -16.24 0.23 -16.65
C GLN A 361 -15.43 1.44 -17.13
N ASP A 362 -16.04 2.26 -17.99
CA ASP A 362 -15.38 3.46 -18.52
C ASP A 362 -15.07 4.47 -17.41
N ALA A 363 -15.95 4.65 -16.42
CA ALA A 363 -15.70 5.51 -15.27
C ALA A 363 -14.52 5.01 -14.42
N ILE A 364 -14.41 3.70 -14.22
CA ILE A 364 -13.28 3.08 -13.52
C ILE A 364 -11.98 3.29 -14.31
N ASP A 365 -12.02 3.10 -15.63
CA ASP A 365 -10.84 3.26 -16.48
C ASP A 365 -10.35 4.71 -16.50
N ASP A 366 -11.25 5.69 -16.49
CA ASP A 366 -10.88 7.11 -16.36
C ASP A 366 -10.17 7.40 -15.03
N VAL A 367 -10.69 6.88 -13.92
CA VAL A 367 -10.06 7.07 -12.61
C VAL A 367 -8.67 6.43 -12.57
N PHE A 368 -8.52 5.23 -13.11
CA PHE A 368 -7.20 4.59 -13.18
C PHE A 368 -6.25 5.33 -14.13
N ASN A 369 -6.71 5.84 -15.25
CA ASN A 369 -5.90 6.63 -16.17
C ASN A 369 -5.44 7.95 -15.54
N ALA A 370 -6.31 8.62 -14.79
CA ALA A 370 -5.96 9.83 -14.04
C ALA A 370 -4.96 9.57 -12.91
N ARG A 371 -4.90 8.33 -12.38
CA ARG A 371 -4.08 7.93 -11.25
C ARG A 371 -2.99 6.89 -11.60
N ILE A 372 -2.64 6.76 -12.89
CA ILE A 372 -1.70 5.73 -13.38
C ILE A 372 -0.35 5.78 -12.63
N GLY A 373 0.18 6.97 -12.37
CA GLY A 373 1.41 7.15 -11.61
C GLY A 373 1.31 6.68 -10.16
N ASP A 374 0.11 6.76 -9.56
CA ASP A 374 -0.15 6.46 -8.15
C ASP A 374 -0.35 4.96 -7.90
N VAL A 375 -1.03 4.26 -8.82
CA VAL A 375 -1.42 2.85 -8.65
C VAL A 375 -0.82 1.92 -9.70
N SER A 376 -0.13 2.44 -10.71
CA SER A 376 0.52 1.65 -11.77
C SER A 376 1.59 0.72 -11.20
N GLY A 377 1.78 -0.44 -11.84
CA GLY A 377 2.68 -1.48 -11.35
C GLY A 377 2.11 -2.32 -10.19
N ARG A 378 0.90 -2.02 -9.73
CA ARG A 378 0.19 -2.73 -8.67
C ARG A 378 -1.04 -3.45 -9.22
N GLY A 379 -0.89 -4.18 -10.33
CA GLY A 379 -1.98 -4.78 -11.12
C GLY A 379 -3.00 -5.55 -10.28
N ARG A 380 -2.56 -6.28 -9.24
CA ARG A 380 -3.47 -6.97 -8.32
C ARG A 380 -4.30 -5.98 -7.49
N LEU A 381 -3.69 -4.89 -7.02
CA LEU A 381 -4.39 -3.86 -6.23
C LEU A 381 -5.52 -3.21 -7.05
N ALA A 382 -5.20 -2.77 -8.28
CA ALA A 382 -6.19 -2.19 -9.19
C ALA A 382 -7.27 -3.21 -9.59
N GLY A 383 -6.90 -4.48 -9.80
CA GLY A 383 -7.85 -5.56 -10.06
C GLY A 383 -8.84 -5.76 -8.92
N ASP A 384 -8.36 -5.84 -7.67
CA ASP A 384 -9.19 -5.97 -6.48
C ASP A 384 -10.15 -4.77 -6.31
N MET A 385 -9.67 -3.53 -6.56
CA MET A 385 -10.52 -2.33 -6.53
C MET A 385 -11.61 -2.37 -7.59
N ARG A 386 -11.25 -2.74 -8.82
CA ARG A 386 -12.20 -2.91 -9.92
C ARG A 386 -13.30 -3.91 -9.58
N GLU A 387 -12.94 -5.06 -9.02
CA GLU A 387 -13.91 -6.08 -8.61
C GLU A 387 -14.89 -5.56 -7.55
N ILE A 388 -14.40 -4.82 -6.53
CA ILE A 388 -15.25 -4.19 -5.50
C ILE A 388 -16.27 -3.25 -6.15
N TRP A 389 -15.84 -2.35 -7.05
CA TRP A 389 -16.71 -1.38 -7.70
C TRP A 389 -17.71 -2.01 -8.68
N MET A 390 -17.26 -2.98 -9.48
CA MET A 390 -18.10 -3.68 -10.45
C MET A 390 -19.20 -4.54 -9.80
N MET A 391 -19.04 -4.91 -8.53
CA MET A 391 -20.09 -5.61 -7.78
C MET A 391 -21.18 -4.66 -7.28
N GLN A 392 -20.93 -3.35 -7.14
CA GLN A 392 -21.89 -2.43 -6.53
C GLN A 392 -23.28 -2.44 -7.21
N PRO A 393 -23.43 -2.32 -8.54
CA PRO A 393 -24.75 -2.39 -9.18
C PRO A 393 -25.40 -3.79 -9.14
N ARG A 394 -24.60 -4.83 -8.81
CA ARG A 394 -25.13 -6.20 -8.75
C ARG A 394 -25.91 -6.46 -7.45
N PHE A 395 -25.64 -5.71 -6.38
CA PHE A 395 -26.39 -5.81 -5.13
C PHE A 395 -27.88 -5.42 -5.28
N GLU A 396 -28.23 -4.62 -6.27
CA GLU A 396 -29.62 -4.28 -6.56
C GLU A 396 -30.44 -5.50 -7.07
N LYS A 397 -29.76 -6.54 -7.59
CA LYS A 397 -30.41 -7.72 -8.16
C LYS A 397 -30.59 -8.81 -7.11
N ARG A 398 -31.72 -8.78 -6.40
CA ARG A 398 -32.04 -9.69 -5.30
C ARG A 398 -32.95 -10.86 -5.69
N VAL A 399 -33.16 -11.12 -7.00
CA VAL A 399 -34.08 -12.15 -7.49
C VAL A 399 -33.39 -13.17 -8.42
N GLY A 400 -33.93 -14.38 -8.48
CA GLY A 400 -33.40 -15.48 -9.31
C GLY A 400 -32.05 -15.98 -8.81
N SER A 401 -31.18 -16.45 -9.72
CA SER A 401 -29.87 -17.01 -9.37
C SER A 401 -28.77 -15.96 -9.13
N ALA A 402 -29.07 -14.67 -9.36
CA ALA A 402 -28.07 -13.60 -9.27
C ALA A 402 -27.45 -13.46 -7.87
N PRO A 403 -28.21 -13.49 -6.75
CA PRO A 403 -27.66 -13.39 -5.40
C PRO A 403 -26.71 -14.56 -5.07
N PHE A 404 -27.06 -15.78 -5.41
CA PHE A 404 -26.25 -16.97 -5.15
C PHE A 404 -24.89 -16.86 -5.85
N GLY A 405 -24.88 -16.52 -7.15
CA GLY A 405 -23.65 -16.33 -7.89
C GLY A 405 -22.83 -15.11 -7.45
N LEU A 406 -23.42 -14.14 -6.73
CA LEU A 406 -22.68 -13.00 -6.20
C LEU A 406 -21.95 -13.36 -4.89
N VAL A 407 -22.59 -14.09 -3.99
CA VAL A 407 -21.99 -14.52 -2.71
C VAL A 407 -20.75 -15.40 -2.93
N ASP A 408 -20.74 -16.21 -4.00
CA ASP A 408 -19.63 -17.10 -4.33
C ASP A 408 -18.40 -16.38 -4.91
N GLN A 409 -18.49 -15.08 -5.18
CA GLN A 409 -17.35 -14.33 -5.72
C GLN A 409 -16.24 -14.14 -4.66
N ALA A 410 -14.99 -14.33 -5.08
CA ALA A 410 -13.83 -14.23 -4.20
C ALA A 410 -13.72 -12.88 -3.42
N ARG A 411 -14.26 -11.81 -3.99
CA ARG A 411 -14.25 -10.46 -3.38
C ARG A 411 -15.61 -10.04 -2.83
N PHE A 412 -16.57 -10.96 -2.75
CA PHE A 412 -17.92 -10.66 -2.25
C PHE A 412 -17.86 -9.95 -0.88
N ARG A 413 -17.12 -10.50 0.09
CA ARG A 413 -17.05 -9.91 1.43
C ARG A 413 -16.55 -8.47 1.41
N ALA A 414 -15.51 -8.17 0.64
CA ALA A 414 -14.99 -6.81 0.53
C ALA A 414 -16.00 -5.88 -0.17
N ALA A 415 -16.65 -6.35 -1.23
CA ALA A 415 -17.67 -5.57 -1.95
C ALA A 415 -18.93 -5.35 -1.10
N PHE A 416 -19.30 -6.32 -0.28
CA PHE A 416 -20.41 -6.20 0.68
C PHE A 416 -20.08 -5.22 1.80
N ASP A 417 -18.92 -5.33 2.44
CA ASP A 417 -18.48 -4.37 3.46
C ASP A 417 -18.44 -2.93 2.89
N PHE A 418 -18.02 -2.79 1.62
CA PHE A 418 -18.05 -1.52 0.91
C PHE A 418 -19.48 -0.99 0.72
N MET A 419 -20.41 -1.82 0.28
CA MET A 419 -21.82 -1.48 0.11
C MET A 419 -22.47 -1.14 1.46
N ARG A 420 -22.14 -1.87 2.53
CA ARG A 420 -22.61 -1.57 3.89
C ARG A 420 -22.18 -0.18 4.35
N LEU A 421 -20.90 0.19 4.16
CA LEU A 421 -20.42 1.54 4.47
C LEU A 421 -21.11 2.63 3.61
N ARG A 422 -21.49 2.31 2.37
CA ARG A 422 -22.29 3.22 1.54
C ARG A 422 -23.70 3.43 2.11
N ALA A 423 -24.30 2.37 2.67
CA ALA A 423 -25.57 2.46 3.37
C ALA A 423 -25.44 3.30 4.65
N ASP A 424 -24.42 3.04 5.47
CA ASP A 424 -24.12 3.82 6.68
C ASP A 424 -23.88 5.32 6.37
N ALA A 425 -23.40 5.64 5.16
CA ALA A 425 -23.21 7.00 4.67
C ALA A 425 -24.46 7.60 3.95
N GLY A 426 -25.57 6.86 3.87
CA GLY A 426 -26.81 7.29 3.22
C GLY A 426 -26.78 7.29 1.69
N GLU A 427 -25.80 6.63 1.06
CA GLU A 427 -25.73 6.50 -0.42
C GLU A 427 -26.61 5.36 -0.96
N VAL A 428 -26.95 4.39 -0.14
CA VAL A 428 -27.72 3.19 -0.46
C VAL A 428 -28.71 2.93 0.68
N ASP A 429 -29.85 2.31 0.37
CA ASP A 429 -30.85 1.95 1.36
C ASP A 429 -30.29 0.91 2.37
N GLU A 430 -30.45 1.17 3.68
CA GLU A 430 -30.07 0.24 4.75
C GLU A 430 -30.76 -1.12 4.60
N VAL A 431 -32.04 -1.15 4.16
CA VAL A 431 -32.79 -2.38 3.92
C VAL A 431 -32.08 -3.28 2.89
N LEU A 432 -31.40 -2.69 1.91
CA LEU A 432 -30.60 -3.47 0.96
C LEU A 432 -29.38 -4.10 1.64
N ALA A 433 -28.71 -3.35 2.51
CA ALA A 433 -27.54 -3.84 3.24
C ALA A 433 -27.90 -4.93 4.24
N ASP A 434 -29.02 -4.78 4.96
CA ASP A 434 -29.52 -5.75 5.92
C ASP A 434 -29.93 -7.06 5.23
N TRP A 435 -30.64 -6.98 4.10
CA TRP A 435 -30.99 -8.15 3.30
C TRP A 435 -29.76 -8.94 2.86
N TRP A 436 -28.70 -8.26 2.38
CA TRP A 436 -27.46 -8.92 1.98
C TRP A 436 -26.68 -9.49 3.16
N GLN A 437 -26.74 -8.85 4.33
CA GLN A 437 -26.16 -9.39 5.56
C GLN A 437 -26.81 -10.72 5.91
N GLU A 438 -28.15 -10.76 5.92
CA GLU A 438 -28.90 -11.98 6.21
C GLU A 438 -28.66 -13.05 5.16
N PHE A 439 -28.79 -12.72 3.88
CA PHE A 439 -28.57 -13.63 2.77
C PHE A 439 -27.16 -14.25 2.78
N SER A 440 -26.13 -13.47 3.08
CA SER A 440 -24.74 -13.95 3.10
C SER A 440 -24.47 -14.97 4.21
N MET A 441 -25.19 -14.87 5.33
CA MET A 441 -25.06 -15.73 6.51
C MET A 441 -26.03 -16.91 6.54
N ALA A 442 -27.07 -16.88 5.70
CA ALA A 442 -28.14 -17.87 5.63
C ALA A 442 -27.67 -19.18 4.99
N ASP A 443 -28.35 -20.27 5.35
CA ASP A 443 -28.28 -21.54 4.61
C ASP A 443 -29.06 -21.45 3.28
N ASP A 444 -28.98 -22.48 2.46
CA ASP A 444 -29.58 -22.46 1.11
C ASP A 444 -31.11 -22.35 1.13
N ASN A 445 -31.80 -22.87 2.14
CA ASN A 445 -33.26 -22.79 2.27
C ASN A 445 -33.68 -21.35 2.60
N LEU A 446 -33.07 -20.74 3.61
CA LEU A 446 -33.35 -19.37 3.99
C LEU A 446 -32.97 -18.37 2.87
N ARG A 447 -31.89 -18.63 2.13
CA ARG A 447 -31.54 -17.86 0.94
C ARG A 447 -32.62 -17.89 -0.11
N GLN A 448 -33.21 -19.07 -0.36
CA GLN A 448 -34.29 -19.24 -1.32
C GLN A 448 -35.53 -18.46 -0.86
N ASP A 449 -35.90 -18.57 0.42
CA ASP A 449 -37.04 -17.86 1.02
C ASP A 449 -36.89 -16.33 0.87
N LEU A 450 -35.71 -15.80 1.17
CA LEU A 450 -35.38 -14.38 1.00
C LEU A 450 -35.52 -13.89 -0.45
N VAL A 451 -35.10 -14.70 -1.41
CA VAL A 451 -35.24 -14.39 -2.85
C VAL A 451 -36.71 -14.41 -3.27
N ASP A 452 -37.48 -15.40 -2.82
CA ASP A 452 -38.90 -15.54 -3.16
C ASP A 452 -39.74 -14.43 -2.52
N GLN A 453 -39.43 -14.01 -1.28
CA GLN A 453 -40.03 -12.84 -0.64
C GLN A 453 -39.83 -11.56 -1.48
N VAL A 454 -38.61 -11.27 -1.91
CA VAL A 454 -38.35 -10.08 -2.76
C VAL A 454 -39.09 -10.18 -4.09
N ARG A 455 -39.20 -11.38 -4.66
CA ARG A 455 -39.95 -11.61 -5.90
C ARG A 455 -41.44 -11.32 -5.72
N GLU A 456 -42.05 -11.75 -4.59
CA GLU A 456 -43.45 -11.47 -4.25
C GLU A 456 -43.68 -9.97 -4.03
N GLU A 457 -42.80 -9.28 -3.29
CA GLU A 457 -42.86 -7.85 -3.10
C GLU A 457 -42.81 -7.06 -4.40
N GLN A 458 -41.95 -7.49 -5.36
CA GLN A 458 -41.88 -6.88 -6.68
C GLN A 458 -43.15 -7.12 -7.53
N GLN A 459 -43.81 -8.26 -7.36
CA GLN A 459 -45.08 -8.56 -8.05
C GLN A 459 -46.26 -7.79 -7.46
N GLN A 460 -46.26 -7.58 -6.15
CA GLN A 460 -47.31 -6.85 -5.42
C GLN A 460 -47.20 -5.33 -5.58
N ARG A 461 -46.05 -4.78 -5.93
CA ARG A 461 -45.93 -3.34 -6.26
C ARG A 461 -46.85 -3.05 -7.43
N PRO A 462 -47.94 -2.24 -7.28
CA PRO A 462 -48.85 -1.93 -8.36
C PRO A 462 -48.00 -1.40 -9.50
N ARG A 463 -48.27 -1.90 -10.72
CA ARG A 463 -47.82 -1.26 -11.96
C ARG A 463 -48.36 0.15 -11.90
N MET A 464 -47.64 1.10 -11.33
CA MET A 464 -47.98 2.50 -11.45
C MET A 464 -48.02 2.79 -12.93
N ALA A 465 -49.21 3.07 -13.35
CA ALA A 465 -49.71 3.25 -14.68
C ALA A 465 -48.63 3.89 -15.58
N ARG A 466 -48.21 3.13 -16.53
CA ARG A 466 -47.74 3.68 -17.79
C ARG A 466 -48.89 4.61 -18.21
N ALA A 467 -48.69 5.93 -18.09
CA ALA A 467 -49.66 6.93 -18.58
C ALA A 467 -50.12 6.49 -19.96
N PRO A 468 -51.44 6.34 -20.20
CA PRO A 468 -51.92 5.91 -21.49
C PRO A 468 -51.42 6.95 -22.50
N ARG A 469 -50.67 6.51 -23.51
CA ARG A 469 -50.47 7.28 -24.73
C ARG A 469 -51.85 7.68 -25.17
N ALA A 470 -52.13 9.01 -25.18
CA ALA A 470 -53.34 9.56 -25.71
C ALA A 470 -53.59 8.96 -27.11
N ALA A 471 -54.52 8.01 -27.19
CA ALA A 471 -55.09 7.56 -28.45
C ALA A 471 -55.83 8.77 -29.02
N GLY A 472 -55.42 9.21 -30.19
CA GLY A 472 -56.08 10.26 -30.91
C GLY A 472 -57.58 9.96 -31.06
N ALA A 473 -58.39 10.78 -30.41
CA ALA A 473 -59.81 10.80 -30.64
C ALA A 473 -60.05 11.36 -32.03
N ALA A 474 -60.50 10.50 -32.94
CA ALA A 474 -61.17 10.91 -34.16
C ALA A 474 -62.51 11.50 -33.75
N VAL A 475 -62.71 12.78 -34.01
CA VAL A 475 -64.02 13.41 -34.01
C VAL A 475 -64.43 13.60 -35.47
N ALA A 476 -65.45 12.87 -35.89
CA ALA A 476 -66.22 13.09 -37.08
C ALA A 476 -67.29 14.18 -36.77
N GLY A 477 -67.56 15.06 -37.72
CA GLY A 477 -68.74 15.88 -37.67
C GLY A 477 -68.63 17.22 -38.39
N SER A 478 -68.81 17.23 -39.71
CA SER A 478 -69.60 18.05 -40.62
C SER A 478 -69.92 19.51 -40.21
N SER A 479 -69.63 20.44 -41.09
CA SER A 479 -70.50 21.28 -41.94
C SER A 479 -69.82 22.59 -42.33
N ASP A 480 -69.52 22.67 -43.58
CA ASP A 480 -69.99 23.61 -44.56
C ASP A 480 -69.99 25.14 -44.19
N THR A 481 -69.13 25.88 -44.87
CA THR A 481 -69.49 27.12 -45.58
C THR A 481 -68.33 27.66 -46.44
N ARG A 482 -68.70 27.96 -47.68
CA ARG A 482 -67.97 28.50 -48.84
C ARG A 482 -67.16 29.77 -48.67
N LEU A 483 -65.98 29.79 -49.26
CA LEU A 483 -65.34 30.65 -50.28
C LEU A 483 -65.55 32.20 -50.27
N PRO A 484 -64.68 33.07 -50.89
CA PRO A 484 -63.74 32.84 -51.97
C PRO A 484 -62.36 33.58 -51.82
N ASP A 485 -61.33 33.06 -52.43
CA ASP A 485 -60.63 33.44 -53.67
C ASP A 485 -59.87 34.79 -53.68
N THR A 486 -58.62 34.70 -53.95
CA THR A 486 -57.70 35.43 -54.88
C THR A 486 -56.27 35.16 -54.37
N GLY A 487 -55.38 34.63 -55.04
CA GLY A 487 -54.96 34.68 -56.42
C GLY A 487 -53.42 34.80 -56.42
N SER A 488 -52.87 33.98 -57.29
CA SER A 488 -51.53 34.13 -57.93
C SER A 488 -50.31 33.48 -57.32
N ASP A 489 -50.07 32.35 -57.83
CA ASP A 489 -48.79 31.77 -58.25
C ASP A 489 -48.16 32.60 -59.36
N PRO A 490 -46.88 32.57 -59.80
CA PRO A 490 -46.04 31.36 -59.94
C PRO A 490 -44.48 31.54 -59.84
N ARG A 491 -43.89 30.38 -59.88
CA ARG A 491 -42.59 30.05 -60.58
C ARG A 491 -41.27 30.06 -59.82
N GLU A 492 -40.77 28.84 -59.64
CA GLU A 492 -39.40 28.39 -59.81
C GLU A 492 -38.67 29.00 -61.07
N PRO A 493 -37.35 28.85 -61.33
CA PRO A 493 -36.43 27.78 -60.90
C PRO A 493 -34.95 28.16 -60.76
N THR A 494 -34.16 27.13 -60.28
CA THR A 494 -32.78 26.77 -60.70
C THR A 494 -31.62 27.71 -60.49
N THR A 495 -30.54 27.27 -59.93
CA THR A 495 -29.26 26.75 -60.47
C THR A 495 -28.22 26.77 -59.36
N ALA A 496 -27.61 25.68 -59.03
CA ALA A 496 -26.37 25.04 -59.49
C ALA A 496 -25.07 25.85 -59.31
N ALA A 497 -24.17 25.17 -58.60
CA ALA A 497 -22.72 25.18 -58.80
C ALA A 497 -21.87 26.36 -58.32
N ASN A 498 -20.93 26.11 -57.43
CA ASN A 498 -19.53 26.03 -57.85
C ASN A 498 -18.58 25.71 -56.67
N ARG A 499 -17.86 24.64 -56.87
CA ARG A 499 -16.50 24.47 -56.33
C ARG A 499 -15.54 25.30 -57.21
N PRO A 500 -14.39 25.70 -56.69
CA PRO A 500 -13.19 25.16 -57.29
C PRO A 500 -12.14 24.60 -56.32
N ALA A 501 -11.42 23.66 -56.91
CA ALA A 501 -10.27 22.95 -56.43
C ALA A 501 -8.97 23.68 -56.83
N HIS A 502 -7.85 23.07 -56.34
CA HIS A 502 -6.44 23.21 -56.71
C HIS A 502 -5.67 24.39 -56.13
N GLN A 503 -4.47 24.17 -55.60
CA GLN A 503 -3.19 23.58 -56.09
C GLN A 503 -2.31 23.37 -54.83
N ASP A 504 -1.64 22.28 -54.54
CA ASP A 504 -0.55 21.52 -55.13
C ASP A 504 0.74 22.31 -55.28
N ASP A 505 1.80 21.78 -54.65
CA ASP A 505 3.24 21.86 -54.91
C ASP A 505 3.96 21.64 -53.56
N GLY A 506 4.86 20.68 -53.30
CA GLY A 506 5.67 19.88 -54.13
C GLY A 506 6.96 19.53 -53.39
N ALA A 507 7.28 18.27 -53.39
CA ALA A 507 8.61 17.65 -53.46
C ALA A 507 9.61 17.70 -52.27
N GLY A 508 10.06 16.50 -51.88
CA GLY A 508 11.40 16.30 -51.37
C GLY A 508 11.67 15.06 -50.53
N GLU A 509 11.56 13.85 -51.06
CA GLU A 509 12.43 12.72 -50.69
C GLU A 509 13.72 12.79 -51.52
N PRO A 510 14.86 12.11 -51.24
CA PRO A 510 15.01 10.78 -50.67
C PRO A 510 16.31 10.56 -49.84
N ALA A 511 16.48 9.43 -49.18
CA ALA A 511 17.51 8.42 -49.48
C ALA A 511 17.64 7.34 -48.39
N ARG A 512 17.61 6.15 -48.87
CA ARG A 512 17.92 4.86 -48.26
C ARG A 512 19.35 4.78 -47.73
N HIS A 513 19.56 4.00 -46.64
CA HIS A 513 20.66 3.04 -46.60
C HIS A 513 20.29 1.77 -45.85
N VAL A 514 20.57 0.66 -46.48
CA VAL A 514 20.42 -0.75 -46.13
C VAL A 514 21.68 -1.21 -45.38
N ALA A 515 21.53 -2.10 -44.38
CA ALA A 515 22.43 -3.23 -44.10
C ALA A 515 21.79 -4.09 -42.99
N GLU A 516 21.37 -5.21 -43.27
CA GLU A 516 21.61 -6.63 -43.06
C GLU A 516 22.29 -7.00 -41.72
N GLY A 517 21.73 -8.06 -41.09
CA GLY A 517 22.41 -8.90 -40.12
C GLY A 517 21.50 -9.67 -39.16
N ASP A 518 20.99 -10.78 -39.61
CA ASP A 518 20.76 -12.13 -39.06
C ASP A 518 20.73 -12.36 -37.52
N GLY A 519 19.78 -13.21 -37.09
CA GLY A 519 19.98 -14.06 -35.93
C GLY A 519 18.76 -14.39 -35.09
N ASP A 520 17.91 -15.28 -35.54
CA ASP A 520 17.32 -16.43 -34.82
C ASP A 520 16.41 -16.22 -33.59
N ALA A 521 15.14 -16.53 -33.77
CA ALA A 521 14.14 -16.75 -32.72
C ALA A 521 13.70 -18.25 -32.69
N PRO A 522 13.56 -18.87 -31.52
CA PRO A 522 12.97 -20.21 -31.48
C PRO A 522 11.48 -20.20 -31.22
N ARG A 523 10.79 -20.94 -32.05
CA ARG A 523 9.36 -21.22 -32.12
C ARG A 523 8.82 -21.95 -30.89
N LYS A 524 7.68 -21.51 -30.36
CA LYS A 524 6.83 -22.22 -29.37
C LYS A 524 6.19 -23.45 -30.01
N ARG A 525 6.43 -24.63 -29.44
CA ARG A 525 5.74 -25.89 -29.74
C ARG A 525 4.42 -25.97 -28.94
N ARG A 526 3.31 -26.03 -29.66
CA ARG A 526 1.98 -26.45 -29.26
C ARG A 526 1.98 -27.97 -28.97
N ARG A 527 1.57 -28.39 -27.77
CA ARG A 527 1.34 -29.83 -27.45
C ARG A 527 -0.14 -30.12 -27.45
N ARG A 528 -0.52 -31.01 -28.39
CA ARG A 528 -1.85 -31.60 -28.62
C ARG A 528 -2.18 -32.58 -27.48
N ARG A 529 -3.41 -32.52 -27.01
CA ARG A 529 -4.10 -33.57 -26.25
C ARG A 529 -4.27 -34.82 -27.11
N ARG A 530 -4.04 -36.00 -26.51
CA ARG A 530 -4.53 -37.27 -27.02
C ARG A 530 -5.10 -38.09 -25.87
N THR A 531 -6.36 -38.41 -25.98
CA THR A 531 -7.16 -39.39 -25.23
C THR A 531 -6.87 -40.80 -25.77
N GLY A 532 -6.96 -41.80 -24.91
CA GLY A 532 -6.94 -43.19 -25.36
C GLY A 532 -6.82 -44.17 -24.21
N ALA A 533 -7.81 -44.99 -24.10
CA ALA A 533 -8.23 -45.91 -23.07
C ALA A 533 -7.49 -47.27 -23.09
N SER A 534 -7.53 -47.92 -21.92
CA SER A 534 -7.94 -49.29 -21.63
C SER A 534 -6.96 -50.48 -21.70
N ARG A 535 -7.10 -51.32 -20.66
CA ARG A 535 -6.87 -52.78 -20.52
C ARG A 535 -5.39 -53.23 -20.43
N GLY A 536 -4.97 -54.05 -19.47
CA GLY A 536 -5.49 -55.16 -18.73
C GLY A 536 -4.37 -56.14 -18.43
N GLY A 537 -4.44 -56.92 -17.35
CA GLY A 537 -3.76 -58.22 -17.19
C GLY A 537 -2.44 -58.14 -16.38
N SER A 538 -2.40 -58.53 -15.16
CA SER A 538 -2.39 -59.88 -14.53
C SER A 538 -1.00 -60.40 -14.22
N GLU A 539 -0.83 -60.86 -12.96
CA GLU A 539 0.01 -61.95 -12.46
C GLU A 539 1.55 -61.61 -12.32
N GLY A 540 2.17 -61.89 -11.27
CA GLY A 540 2.13 -62.88 -10.21
C GLY A 540 3.40 -62.81 -9.41
N GLY A 541 3.33 -63.21 -8.19
CA GLY A 541 4.17 -64.20 -7.58
C GLY A 541 5.19 -63.72 -6.55
N SER A 542 4.86 -64.01 -5.31
CA SER A 542 5.68 -64.76 -4.30
C SER A 542 7.00 -64.11 -3.86
N ASP A 543 7.46 -64.12 -2.67
CA ASP A 543 7.19 -64.91 -1.47
C ASP A 543 8.29 -64.56 -0.43
N SER A 544 8.00 -64.87 0.81
CA SER A 544 8.89 -65.12 1.94
C SER A 544 9.65 -63.90 2.54
N GLY A 545 9.58 -63.58 3.79
CA GLY A 545 9.38 -64.41 4.97
C GLY A 545 10.33 -63.94 6.05
N ASN A 546 9.81 -63.89 7.22
CA ASN A 546 10.43 -64.20 8.52
C ASN A 546 10.79 -63.00 9.43
N GLU A 547 10.00 -62.83 10.47
CA GLU A 547 10.11 -63.19 11.88
C GLU A 547 11.33 -62.63 12.67
N GLY A 548 10.98 -62.08 13.82
CA GLY A 548 11.81 -62.03 15.02
C GLY A 548 11.51 -60.81 15.92
N ARG A 549 10.46 -60.84 16.75
CA ARG A 549 10.40 -60.86 18.23
C ARG A 549 11.69 -60.43 18.98
N SER A 550 11.61 -59.51 19.89
CA SER A 550 11.19 -59.58 21.32
C SER A 550 11.65 -58.28 22.01
N GLU A 551 10.74 -57.63 22.71
CA GLU A 551 10.56 -57.61 24.18
C GLU A 551 11.65 -56.89 25.01
N GLY A 552 11.16 -55.95 25.85
CA GLY A 552 11.57 -55.65 27.20
C GLY A 552 12.32 -54.33 27.34
N GLY A 553 11.92 -53.41 28.10
CA GLY A 553 11.39 -53.28 29.40
C GLY A 553 11.88 -51.98 30.00
N ALA A 554 11.02 -51.22 30.50
CA ALA A 554 10.89 -50.45 31.75
C ALA A 554 12.06 -49.64 32.34
N ALA A 555 11.73 -48.40 32.65
CA ALA A 555 11.94 -47.67 33.90
C ALA A 555 13.33 -47.15 34.27
N ALA A 556 13.54 -45.87 34.27
CA ALA A 556 13.70 -44.98 35.43
C ALA A 556 13.59 -43.54 34.98
#